data_91569ab881d69197437cf455861a9886
#
_entry.id   91569ab881d69197437cf455861a9886
#
_cell.length_a   1.000
_cell.length_b   1.000
_cell.length_c   1.000
_cell.angle_alpha   90.00
_cell.angle_beta   90.00
_cell.angle_gamma   90.00
#
_symmetry.space_group_name_H-M   'P 1'
#
loop_
_entity.id
_entity.type
_entity.pdbx_description
1 polymer ?
#
loop_
_entity_poly.entity_id
_entity_poly.type
_entity_poly.pdbx_seq_one_letter_code
_entity_poly.pdbx_strand_id
1 'polypeptide(L)'
;MVRTCMLALLLGFAAPVLAAPVADTARSVINVEQRENIRVAYDVKDDVWDAGIGKALYYVRGLLEAYKDQGVAPEKLQISVVLHGPAAYWVLNDAAYQRHEKDDFAYNPNDKVIGELLAHGVSVELCGVTMKSMGWTEKDVLPGVKIVHDAYTRLIDLQQRGYAYIRF
;
A
#
# COMPACT_ATOMS: atom_id res chain seq x y z
N MET A 1 -72.53 60.14 -28.88
CA MET A 1 -71.94 59.58 -27.64
C MET A 1 -71.06 58.40 -28.00
N VAL A 2 -69.73 58.62 -28.11
CA VAL A 2 -68.76 57.60 -28.44
C VAL A 2 -67.97 57.28 -27.17
N ARG A 3 -68.06 56.02 -26.67
CA ARG A 3 -67.28 55.53 -25.51
C ARG A 3 -65.97 54.90 -26.00
N THR A 4 -64.93 55.59 -25.70
CA THR A 4 -63.57 55.09 -25.98
C THR A 4 -63.17 54.09 -24.86
N CYS A 5 -62.90 52.84 -25.25
CA CYS A 5 -62.42 51.79 -24.37
C CYS A 5 -60.85 51.82 -24.36
N MET A 6 -60.25 52.13 -23.23
CA MET A 6 -58.82 52.22 -23.05
C MET A 6 -58.33 50.83 -22.59
N LEU A 7 -57.53 50.13 -23.44
CA LEU A 7 -56.96 48.82 -23.15
C LEU A 7 -55.59 49.06 -22.46
N ALA A 8 -55.53 48.75 -21.18
CA ALA A 8 -54.22 48.79 -20.41
C ALA A 8 -53.40 47.54 -20.63
N LEU A 9 -52.25 47.71 -21.25
CA LEU A 9 -51.25 46.62 -21.46
C LEU A 9 -50.40 46.51 -20.22
N LEU A 10 -50.58 45.42 -19.46
CA LEU A 10 -49.66 45.04 -18.32
C LEU A 10 -48.45 44.34 -18.87
N LEU A 11 -47.30 45.02 -18.91
CA LEU A 11 -45.99 44.45 -19.16
C LEU A 11 -45.48 43.79 -17.85
N GLY A 12 -45.52 42.45 -17.79
CA GLY A 12 -44.92 41.69 -16.71
C GLY A 12 -43.39 41.65 -16.85
N PHE A 13 -42.67 42.33 -15.96
CA PHE A 13 -41.23 42.19 -15.81
C PHE A 13 -40.93 40.85 -15.12
N ALA A 14 -40.38 39.87 -15.88
CA ALA A 14 -39.79 38.67 -15.32
C ALA A 14 -38.37 39.02 -14.80
N ALA A 15 -38.20 39.05 -13.49
CA ALA A 15 -36.87 39.22 -12.88
C ALA A 15 -36.03 37.93 -13.09
N PRO A 16 -34.76 38.05 -13.50
CA PRO A 16 -33.91 36.87 -13.62
C PRO A 16 -33.66 36.29 -12.22
N VAL A 17 -34.00 35.04 -12.02
CA VAL A 17 -33.59 34.26 -10.84
C VAL A 17 -32.11 33.99 -10.98
N LEU A 18 -31.27 34.75 -10.30
CA LEU A 18 -29.86 34.45 -10.10
C LEU A 18 -29.77 33.17 -9.26
N ALA A 19 -29.39 32.05 -9.89
CA ALA A 19 -29.02 30.83 -9.17
C ALA A 19 -27.86 31.15 -8.23
N ALA A 20 -28.05 30.97 -6.94
CA ALA A 20 -26.96 31.08 -5.97
C ALA A 20 -25.85 30.07 -6.32
N PRO A 21 -24.54 30.45 -6.22
CA PRO A 21 -23.48 29.52 -6.47
C PRO A 21 -23.61 28.34 -5.49
N VAL A 22 -23.64 27.11 -6.03
CA VAL A 22 -23.54 25.89 -5.22
C VAL A 22 -22.20 25.97 -4.52
N ALA A 23 -22.21 26.14 -3.20
CA ALA A 23 -21.01 26.09 -2.41
C ALA A 23 -20.37 24.73 -2.65
N ASP A 24 -19.19 24.72 -3.24
CA ASP A 24 -18.34 23.53 -3.34
C ASP A 24 -17.99 23.13 -1.91
N THR A 25 -18.77 22.21 -1.34
CA THR A 25 -18.48 21.61 -0.04
C THR A 25 -17.35 20.61 -0.24
N ALA A 26 -16.12 21.11 -0.38
CA ALA A 26 -14.93 20.30 -0.39
C ALA A 26 -14.97 19.40 0.87
N ARG A 27 -14.97 18.09 0.64
CA ARG A 27 -14.95 17.12 1.75
C ARG A 27 -13.63 17.25 2.48
N SER A 28 -13.67 17.29 3.81
CA SER A 28 -12.44 17.32 4.61
C SER A 28 -11.70 15.99 4.49
N VAL A 29 -10.41 16.06 4.24
CA VAL A 29 -9.50 14.89 4.29
C VAL A 29 -8.94 14.80 5.71
N ILE A 30 -9.08 13.63 6.34
CA ILE A 30 -8.53 13.36 7.66
C ILE A 30 -7.09 12.87 7.47
N ASN A 31 -6.14 13.63 8.00
CA ASN A 31 -4.73 13.26 8.03
C ASN A 31 -4.39 12.44 9.27
N VAL A 32 -3.22 11.77 9.25
CA VAL A 32 -2.72 11.03 10.41
C VAL A 32 -2.38 11.98 11.55
N GLU A 33 -2.77 11.60 12.77
CA GLU A 33 -2.41 12.31 14.00
C GLU A 33 -1.10 11.78 14.58
N GLN A 34 -0.93 10.45 14.61
CA GLN A 34 0.29 9.81 15.08
C GLN A 34 1.41 9.95 14.04
N ARG A 35 2.50 10.67 14.43
CA ARG A 35 3.62 11.00 13.54
C ARG A 35 4.97 10.47 14.02
N GLU A 36 5.00 9.80 15.15
CA GLU A 36 6.21 9.27 15.79
C GLU A 36 6.03 7.81 16.18
N ASN A 37 7.11 7.03 16.12
CA ASN A 37 7.10 5.63 16.55
C ASN A 37 6.02 4.78 15.86
N ILE A 38 5.80 5.02 14.57
CA ILE A 38 4.81 4.29 13.77
C ILE A 38 5.38 2.91 13.48
N ARG A 39 4.69 1.86 13.93
CA ARG A 39 5.14 0.47 13.80
C ARG A 39 4.11 -0.36 13.07
N VAL A 40 4.51 -1.04 12.01
CA VAL A 40 3.60 -1.86 11.20
C VAL A 40 4.24 -3.20 10.87
N ALA A 41 3.52 -4.27 11.12
CA ALA A 41 3.85 -5.63 10.71
C ALA A 41 2.89 -6.09 9.60
N TYR A 42 3.46 -6.42 8.45
CA TYR A 42 2.74 -7.04 7.35
C TYR A 42 2.89 -8.56 7.41
N ASP A 43 1.77 -9.26 7.54
CA ASP A 43 1.67 -10.71 7.38
C ASP A 43 1.38 -11.01 5.90
N VAL A 44 2.36 -11.53 5.18
CA VAL A 44 2.29 -11.74 3.73
C VAL A 44 2.34 -13.23 3.44
N LYS A 45 1.16 -13.81 3.22
CA LYS A 45 0.98 -15.24 2.96
C LYS A 45 0.50 -15.51 1.55
N ASP A 46 -0.45 -14.72 1.08
CA ASP A 46 -1.20 -15.03 -0.13
C ASP A 46 -0.45 -14.53 -1.38
N ASP A 47 -0.33 -15.40 -2.39
CA ASP A 47 0.33 -15.08 -3.67
C ASP A 47 -0.62 -14.27 -4.57
N VAL A 48 -0.79 -13.00 -4.23
CA VAL A 48 -1.63 -12.05 -4.99
C VAL A 48 -0.76 -10.94 -5.55
N TRP A 49 -0.95 -10.62 -6.82
CA TRP A 49 -0.17 -9.63 -7.57
C TRP A 49 -0.98 -8.37 -7.84
N ASP A 50 -0.28 -7.23 -7.90
CA ASP A 50 -0.84 -5.94 -8.29
C ASP A 50 0.24 -5.14 -9.05
N ALA A 51 -0.13 -4.51 -10.16
CA ALA A 51 0.77 -3.73 -11.01
C ALA A 51 2.11 -4.44 -11.36
N GLY A 52 2.08 -5.78 -11.52
CA GLY A 52 3.24 -6.58 -11.93
C GLY A 52 4.22 -6.95 -10.80
N ILE A 53 3.89 -6.65 -9.55
CA ILE A 53 4.65 -7.04 -8.35
C ILE A 53 3.73 -7.66 -7.31
N GLY A 54 4.31 -8.28 -6.29
CA GLY A 54 3.54 -8.80 -5.16
C GLY A 54 2.70 -7.73 -4.50
N LYS A 55 1.39 -7.95 -4.37
CA LYS A 55 0.42 -6.97 -3.90
C LYS A 55 0.81 -6.34 -2.56
N ALA A 56 1.27 -7.14 -1.60
CA ALA A 56 1.72 -6.62 -0.31
C ALA A 56 2.89 -5.64 -0.46
N LEU A 57 3.87 -5.94 -1.31
CA LEU A 57 5.03 -5.05 -1.56
C LEU A 57 4.59 -3.74 -2.22
N TYR A 58 3.62 -3.80 -3.15
CA TYR A 58 3.01 -2.62 -3.74
C TYR A 58 2.40 -1.70 -2.67
N TYR A 59 1.63 -2.27 -1.73
CA TYR A 59 0.99 -1.48 -0.67
C TYR A 59 1.95 -1.01 0.42
N VAL A 60 3.03 -1.74 0.72
CA VAL A 60 4.09 -1.28 1.63
C VAL A 60 4.78 -0.04 1.05
N ARG A 61 5.11 -0.04 -0.25
CA ARG A 61 5.66 1.13 -0.93
C ARG A 61 4.67 2.30 -0.89
N GLY A 62 3.40 2.06 -1.21
CA GLY A 62 2.35 3.07 -1.13
C GLY A 62 2.17 3.64 0.28
N LEU A 63 2.35 2.83 1.33
CA LEU A 63 2.30 3.31 2.72
C LEU A 63 3.41 4.31 3.02
N LEU A 64 4.65 4.04 2.58
CA LEU A 64 5.77 4.97 2.73
C LEU A 64 5.49 6.30 2.03
N GLU A 65 4.97 6.26 0.81
CA GLU A 65 4.58 7.46 0.05
C GLU A 65 3.45 8.23 0.76
N ALA A 66 2.40 7.54 1.21
CA ALA A 66 1.26 8.16 1.90
C ALA A 66 1.66 8.87 3.21
N TYR A 67 2.59 8.32 3.97
CA TYR A 67 3.12 8.98 5.15
C TYR A 67 4.01 10.18 4.78
N LYS A 68 4.85 10.05 3.76
CA LYS A 68 5.68 11.14 3.24
C LYS A 68 4.83 12.33 2.77
N ASP A 69 3.75 12.08 2.04
CA ASP A 69 2.83 13.10 1.55
C ASP A 69 2.12 13.85 2.68
N GLN A 70 1.98 13.20 3.84
CA GLN A 70 1.45 13.82 5.06
C GLN A 70 2.55 14.45 5.95
N GLY A 71 3.80 14.54 5.45
CA GLY A 71 4.91 15.18 6.16
C GLY A 71 5.50 14.33 7.29
N VAL A 72 5.35 13.00 7.24
CA VAL A 72 6.00 12.07 8.18
C VAL A 72 7.29 11.56 7.55
N ALA A 73 8.40 11.79 8.23
CA ALA A 73 9.71 11.35 7.74
C ALA A 73 9.86 9.81 7.85
N PRO A 74 10.56 9.16 6.89
CA PRO A 74 10.71 7.70 6.85
C PRO A 74 11.30 7.10 8.13
N GLU A 75 12.17 7.82 8.82
CA GLU A 75 12.82 7.39 10.07
C GLU A 75 11.83 7.22 11.23
N LYS A 76 10.62 7.75 11.10
CA LYS A 76 9.54 7.61 12.07
C LYS A 76 8.76 6.30 11.91
N LEU A 77 8.99 5.58 10.80
CA LEU A 77 8.33 4.33 10.48
C LEU A 77 9.25 3.14 10.75
N GLN A 78 8.71 2.13 11.41
CA GLN A 78 9.31 0.82 11.60
C GLN A 78 8.39 -0.21 10.96
N ILE A 79 8.75 -0.65 9.77
CA ILE A 79 7.92 -1.58 8.98
C ILE A 79 8.64 -2.91 8.89
N SER A 80 7.94 -4.00 9.25
CA SER A 80 8.39 -5.38 9.02
C SER A 80 7.42 -6.07 8.09
N VAL A 81 7.94 -6.69 7.03
CA VAL A 81 7.19 -7.46 6.04
C VAL A 81 7.61 -8.92 6.18
N VAL A 82 6.74 -9.75 6.74
CA VAL A 82 7.03 -11.16 7.00
C VAL A 82 6.37 -12.03 5.93
N LEU A 83 7.20 -12.54 5.00
CA LEU A 83 6.74 -13.39 3.90
C LEU A 83 6.83 -14.87 4.28
N HIS A 84 5.73 -15.59 4.02
CA HIS A 84 5.65 -17.03 4.25
C HIS A 84 4.62 -17.70 3.33
N GLY A 85 4.54 -19.03 3.36
CA GLY A 85 3.60 -19.77 2.52
C GLY A 85 3.76 -19.48 1.03
N PRO A 86 2.65 -19.35 0.27
CA PRO A 86 2.71 -19.13 -1.19
C PRO A 86 3.46 -17.89 -1.64
N ALA A 87 3.43 -16.78 -0.88
CA ALA A 87 4.12 -15.54 -1.27
C ALA A 87 5.64 -15.56 -1.01
N ALA A 88 6.16 -16.57 -0.34
CA ALA A 88 7.57 -16.62 0.10
C ALA A 88 8.58 -16.55 -1.04
N TYR A 89 8.26 -17.04 -2.24
CA TYR A 89 9.16 -17.04 -3.40
C TYR A 89 9.44 -15.65 -3.97
N TRP A 90 8.68 -14.63 -3.59
CA TRP A 90 8.90 -13.25 -4.02
C TRP A 90 10.25 -12.68 -3.59
N VAL A 91 10.89 -13.27 -2.56
CA VAL A 91 12.20 -12.84 -2.07
C VAL A 91 13.37 -13.68 -2.61
N LEU A 92 13.13 -14.51 -3.62
CA LEU A 92 14.19 -15.30 -4.26
C LEU A 92 15.02 -14.43 -5.21
N ASN A 93 16.32 -14.70 -5.30
CA ASN A 93 17.13 -14.16 -6.39
C ASN A 93 16.73 -14.81 -7.74
N ASP A 94 17.16 -14.23 -8.85
CA ASP A 94 16.74 -14.67 -10.18
C ASP A 94 17.04 -16.17 -10.44
N ALA A 95 18.19 -16.67 -10.02
CA ALA A 95 18.54 -18.07 -10.23
C ALA A 95 17.62 -19.03 -9.47
N ALA A 96 17.21 -18.67 -8.26
CA ALA A 96 16.25 -19.46 -7.48
C ALA A 96 14.83 -19.27 -7.97
N TYR A 97 14.48 -18.06 -8.41
CA TYR A 97 13.18 -17.73 -9.01
C TYR A 97 12.95 -18.52 -10.31
N GLN A 98 13.98 -18.61 -11.20
CA GLN A 98 13.93 -19.43 -12.41
C GLN A 98 13.64 -20.91 -12.11
N ARG A 99 14.33 -21.47 -11.11
CA ARG A 99 14.07 -22.84 -10.68
C ARG A 99 12.64 -23.02 -10.12
N HIS A 100 12.12 -22.03 -9.42
CA HIS A 100 10.76 -22.05 -8.88
C HIS A 100 9.73 -22.02 -10.01
N GLU A 101 9.88 -21.09 -10.96
CA GLU A 101 8.99 -20.91 -12.11
C GLU A 101 9.17 -21.99 -13.18
N LYS A 102 10.27 -22.74 -13.13
CA LYS A 102 10.68 -23.72 -14.17
C LYS A 102 10.86 -23.05 -15.54
N ASP A 103 11.36 -21.84 -15.55
CA ASP A 103 11.62 -21.03 -16.72
C ASP A 103 13.00 -20.36 -16.58
N ASP A 104 13.98 -20.79 -17.42
CA ASP A 104 15.35 -20.29 -17.38
C ASP A 104 15.49 -18.82 -17.80
N PHE A 105 14.45 -18.23 -18.37
CA PHE A 105 14.39 -16.82 -18.75
C PHE A 105 13.60 -15.95 -17.77
N ALA A 106 12.96 -16.54 -16.76
CA ALA A 106 12.25 -15.79 -15.75
C ALA A 106 13.22 -14.90 -14.93
N TYR A 107 12.74 -13.75 -14.51
CA TYR A 107 13.42 -12.90 -13.53
C TYR A 107 12.41 -12.55 -12.42
N ASN A 108 12.90 -12.29 -11.22
CA ASN A 108 12.03 -11.92 -10.12
C ASN A 108 11.58 -10.45 -10.23
N PRO A 109 10.33 -10.17 -10.61
CA PRO A 109 9.87 -8.79 -10.76
C PRO A 109 9.79 -8.02 -9.43
N ASN A 110 9.89 -8.73 -8.30
CA ASN A 110 9.88 -8.12 -6.96
C ASN A 110 11.27 -7.63 -6.50
N ASP A 111 12.37 -8.03 -7.15
CA ASP A 111 13.73 -7.68 -6.73
C ASP A 111 13.90 -6.17 -6.56
N LYS A 112 13.50 -5.40 -7.58
CA LYS A 112 13.61 -3.94 -7.56
C LYS A 112 12.84 -3.31 -6.40
N VAL A 113 11.57 -3.67 -6.20
CA VAL A 113 10.75 -3.11 -5.13
C VAL A 113 11.27 -3.52 -3.75
N ILE A 114 11.77 -4.74 -3.60
CA ILE A 114 12.39 -5.20 -2.35
C ILE A 114 13.64 -4.38 -2.05
N GLY A 115 14.51 -4.15 -3.04
CA GLY A 115 15.67 -3.29 -2.89
C GLY A 115 15.32 -1.86 -2.47
N GLU A 116 14.28 -1.27 -3.07
CA GLU A 116 13.75 0.05 -2.68
C GLU A 116 13.25 0.05 -1.22
N LEU A 117 12.48 -0.95 -0.81
CA LEU A 117 11.97 -1.06 0.55
C LEU A 117 13.10 -1.20 1.57
N LEU A 118 14.10 -2.04 1.29
CA LEU A 118 15.30 -2.20 2.13
C LEU A 118 16.08 -0.88 2.26
N ALA A 119 16.22 -0.12 1.18
CA ALA A 119 16.87 1.19 1.19
C ALA A 119 16.12 2.22 2.05
N HIS A 120 14.81 2.09 2.18
CA HIS A 120 13.98 2.89 3.09
C HIS A 120 13.92 2.35 4.52
N GLY A 121 14.73 1.33 4.88
CA GLY A 121 14.79 0.79 6.23
C GLY A 121 13.66 -0.19 6.58
N VAL A 122 12.87 -0.63 5.60
CA VAL A 122 11.87 -1.68 5.80
C VAL A 122 12.58 -3.00 6.06
N SER A 123 12.18 -3.72 7.11
CA SER A 123 12.66 -5.08 7.36
C SER A 123 11.85 -6.07 6.52
N VAL A 124 12.43 -6.56 5.43
CA VAL A 124 11.85 -7.64 4.62
C VAL A 124 12.35 -8.97 5.18
N GLU A 125 11.43 -9.86 5.54
CA GLU A 125 11.72 -11.04 6.35
C GLU A 125 11.09 -12.29 5.72
N LEU A 126 11.88 -13.37 5.56
CA LEU A 126 11.43 -14.67 5.06
C LEU A 126 11.29 -15.68 6.19
N CYS A 127 10.19 -16.40 6.24
CA CYS A 127 9.97 -17.51 7.16
C CYS A 127 10.96 -18.66 6.87
N GLY A 128 11.81 -18.97 7.84
CA GLY A 128 12.80 -20.06 7.72
C GLY A 128 12.16 -21.45 7.62
N VAL A 129 10.99 -21.65 8.22
CA VAL A 129 10.24 -22.91 8.06
C VAL A 129 9.76 -23.05 6.61
N THR A 130 9.19 -22.00 6.02
CA THR A 130 8.78 -22.02 4.61
C THR A 130 10.00 -22.22 3.70
N MET A 131 11.08 -21.47 3.91
CA MET A 131 12.32 -21.59 3.14
C MET A 131 12.81 -23.04 3.10
N LYS A 132 12.89 -23.69 4.26
CA LYS A 132 13.34 -25.09 4.37
C LYS A 132 12.38 -26.08 3.71
N SER A 133 11.05 -25.87 3.86
CA SER A 133 10.06 -26.77 3.27
C SER A 133 10.06 -26.71 1.74
N MET A 134 10.46 -25.57 1.17
CA MET A 134 10.62 -25.37 -0.28
C MET A 134 11.99 -25.82 -0.80
N GLY A 135 12.89 -26.28 0.07
CA GLY A 135 14.24 -26.72 -0.29
C GLY A 135 15.19 -25.57 -0.63
N TRP A 136 14.86 -24.35 -0.25
CA TRP A 136 15.71 -23.17 -0.46
C TRP A 136 16.74 -23.02 0.66
N THR A 137 17.83 -22.34 0.33
CA THR A 137 18.91 -21.97 1.23
C THR A 137 19.04 -20.45 1.31
N GLU A 138 19.85 -19.95 2.24
CA GLU A 138 20.14 -18.52 2.35
C GLU A 138 20.72 -17.91 1.06
N LYS A 139 21.43 -18.73 0.25
CA LYS A 139 22.03 -18.32 -1.03
C LYS A 139 20.99 -18.08 -2.13
N ASP A 140 19.78 -18.59 -1.95
CA ASP A 140 18.67 -18.45 -2.89
C ASP A 140 17.86 -17.16 -2.65
N VAL A 141 18.11 -16.48 -1.53
CA VAL A 141 17.34 -15.32 -1.08
C VAL A 141 18.06 -14.02 -1.50
N LEU A 142 17.28 -13.00 -1.84
CA LEU A 142 17.78 -11.67 -2.19
C LEU A 142 18.63 -11.06 -1.07
N PRO A 143 19.71 -10.35 -1.40
CA PRO A 143 20.55 -9.67 -0.41
C PRO A 143 19.74 -8.69 0.45
N GLY A 144 20.02 -8.67 1.75
CA GLY A 144 19.34 -7.76 2.70
C GLY A 144 18.03 -8.30 3.27
N VAL A 145 17.42 -9.30 2.65
CA VAL A 145 16.27 -10.01 3.23
C VAL A 145 16.74 -10.83 4.44
N LYS A 146 16.03 -10.69 5.54
CA LYS A 146 16.33 -11.41 6.78
C LYS A 146 15.57 -12.73 6.84
N ILE A 147 16.16 -13.74 7.46
CA ILE A 147 15.47 -15.00 7.71
C ILE A 147 15.04 -15.04 9.18
N VAL A 148 13.73 -15.20 9.40
CA VAL A 148 13.18 -15.40 10.74
C VAL A 148 12.94 -16.88 10.98
N HIS A 149 13.04 -17.33 12.23
CA HIS A 149 12.89 -18.74 12.55
C HIS A 149 11.55 -19.29 12.07
N ASP A 150 10.47 -18.56 12.36
CA ASP A 150 9.09 -18.90 12.01
C ASP A 150 8.26 -17.62 11.86
N ALA A 151 7.34 -17.59 10.88
CA ALA A 151 6.52 -16.40 10.62
C ALA A 151 5.59 -16.08 11.79
N TYR A 152 4.92 -17.08 12.36
CA TYR A 152 3.91 -16.82 13.40
C TYR A 152 4.55 -16.36 14.70
N THR A 153 5.64 -16.96 15.12
CA THR A 153 6.40 -16.51 16.32
C THR A 153 6.93 -15.10 16.12
N ARG A 154 7.38 -14.77 14.90
CA ARG A 154 7.83 -13.41 14.56
C ARG A 154 6.68 -12.40 14.56
N LEU A 155 5.53 -12.72 14.00
CA LEU A 155 4.36 -11.85 13.99
C LEU A 155 3.81 -11.60 15.41
N ILE A 156 3.84 -12.61 16.27
CA ILE A 156 3.46 -12.47 17.68
C ILE A 156 4.43 -11.52 18.40
N ASP A 157 5.75 -11.71 18.23
CA ASP A 157 6.78 -10.83 18.81
C ASP A 157 6.57 -9.37 18.38
N LEU A 158 6.35 -9.13 17.08
CA LEU A 158 6.11 -7.79 16.55
C LEU A 158 4.86 -7.15 17.18
N GLN A 159 3.75 -7.88 17.26
CA GLN A 159 2.52 -7.36 17.86
C GLN A 159 2.69 -7.07 19.36
N GLN A 160 3.38 -7.92 20.10
CA GLN A 160 3.68 -7.69 21.53
C GLN A 160 4.59 -6.47 21.73
N ARG A 161 5.38 -6.09 20.72
CA ARG A 161 6.19 -4.88 20.67
C ARG A 161 5.43 -3.65 20.18
N GLY A 162 4.10 -3.75 19.99
CA GLY A 162 3.23 -2.64 19.63
C GLY A 162 3.17 -2.34 18.13
N TYR A 163 3.48 -3.29 17.27
CA TYR A 163 3.27 -3.15 15.83
C TYR A 163 1.79 -3.32 15.48
N ALA A 164 1.25 -2.38 14.69
CA ALA A 164 -0.04 -2.56 14.05
C ALA A 164 0.07 -3.71 13.04
N TYR A 165 -0.94 -4.58 12.99
CA TYR A 165 -0.92 -5.77 12.14
C TYR A 165 -1.79 -5.56 10.89
N ILE A 166 -1.22 -5.84 9.72
CA ILE A 166 -1.90 -5.81 8.43
C ILE A 166 -1.61 -7.15 7.72
N ARG A 167 -2.65 -7.79 7.18
CA ARG A 167 -2.53 -9.06 6.45
C ARG A 167 -2.84 -8.88 4.97
N PHE A 168 -2.05 -9.57 4.15
CA PHE A 168 -2.21 -9.75 2.71
C PHE A 168 -2.14 -11.22 2.32
#